data_ceff6078b87feb4ef6fbcca6107590cf
#
_entry.id   ceff6078b87feb4ef6fbcca6107590cf
#
_cell.length_a   1.000
_cell.length_b   1.000
_cell.length_c   1.000
_cell.angle_alpha   90.00
_cell.angle_beta   90.00
_cell.angle_gamma   90.00
#
_symmetry.space_group_name_H-M   'P 1'
#
loop_
_entity.id
_entity.type
_entity.pdbx_description
1 polymer ?
#
loop_
_entity_poly.entity_id
_entity_poly.type
_entity_poly.pdbx_seq_one_letter_code
_entity_poly.pdbx_strand_id
1 'polypeptide(L)'
;KLSQAQQLLLGTLTIGASDTVTSFFLTPFLETFHRQHPGIRLKIVSGRSAKVLSMLRSGAVDIAFASSPSEPGLSTWSCFATHSVFVAGSGYDCDFDHVYTRQEIADFPLILLERKASSRVFLEQYFLQGGITLTPEIELSSRSLLVSLAKIGLGVAGVTLEFVQDALLSGDIRLLKTDFTIPSRSVDMCTLQDVSPTAAASAFMEMVRREAR
;
A
#
# COMPACT_ATOMS: atom_id res chain seq x y z
N LYS A 1 -14.87 -20.33 -30.33
CA LYS A 1 -14.53 -19.21 -29.44
C LYS A 1 -15.79 -18.86 -28.65
N LEU A 2 -15.76 -19.01 -27.33
CA LEU A 2 -16.83 -18.55 -26.43
C LEU A 2 -16.99 -17.04 -26.60
N SER A 3 -18.23 -16.54 -26.65
CA SER A 3 -18.47 -15.09 -26.70
C SER A 3 -17.96 -14.41 -25.43
N GLN A 4 -17.64 -13.10 -25.50
CA GLN A 4 -17.18 -12.34 -24.33
C GLN A 4 -18.16 -12.44 -23.14
N ALA A 5 -19.46 -12.50 -23.41
CA ALA A 5 -20.49 -12.70 -22.40
C ALA A 5 -20.41 -14.09 -21.72
N GLN A 6 -20.04 -15.13 -22.47
CA GLN A 6 -19.84 -16.48 -21.91
C GLN A 6 -18.54 -16.60 -21.11
N GLN A 7 -17.49 -15.84 -21.47
CA GLN A 7 -16.24 -15.75 -20.72
C GLN A 7 -16.41 -15.02 -19.37
N LEU A 8 -17.40 -14.14 -19.25
CA LEU A 8 -17.79 -13.50 -17.98
C LEU A 8 -18.68 -14.38 -17.09
N LEU A 9 -19.20 -15.49 -17.61
CA LEU A 9 -20.04 -16.40 -16.84
C LEU A 9 -19.25 -17.45 -16.09
N LEU A 10 -18.06 -17.81 -16.57
CA LEU A 10 -17.18 -18.84 -15.98
C LEU A 10 -15.72 -18.45 -16.17
N GLY A 11 -14.90 -18.68 -15.18
CA GLY A 11 -13.46 -18.43 -15.28
C GLY A 11 -12.80 -18.17 -13.94
N THR A 12 -11.55 -17.72 -13.99
CA THR A 12 -10.78 -17.31 -12.83
C THR A 12 -10.20 -15.93 -13.07
N LEU A 13 -10.28 -15.07 -12.06
CA LEU A 13 -9.59 -13.80 -12.00
C LEU A 13 -8.58 -13.87 -10.85
N THR A 14 -7.29 -13.77 -11.17
CA THR A 14 -6.21 -13.81 -10.18
C THR A 14 -5.64 -12.40 -9.99
N ILE A 15 -5.70 -11.90 -8.77
CA ILE A 15 -5.24 -10.56 -8.39
C ILE A 15 -4.09 -10.69 -7.41
N GLY A 16 -2.99 -9.98 -7.67
CA GLY A 16 -1.86 -9.84 -6.76
C GLY A 16 -1.88 -8.50 -6.04
N ALA A 17 -1.84 -8.52 -4.72
CA ALA A 17 -1.80 -7.31 -3.89
C ALA A 17 -1.20 -7.63 -2.52
N SER A 18 -0.75 -6.61 -1.77
CA SER A 18 -0.41 -6.79 -0.36
C SER A 18 -1.67 -6.97 0.49
N ASP A 19 -1.54 -7.59 1.67
CA ASP A 19 -2.65 -7.74 2.62
C ASP A 19 -3.27 -6.39 2.98
N THR A 20 -2.43 -5.36 3.15
CA THR A 20 -2.88 -4.01 3.48
C THR A 20 -3.71 -3.40 2.35
N VAL A 21 -3.26 -3.49 1.10
CA VAL A 21 -4.01 -2.97 -0.07
C VAL A 21 -5.30 -3.77 -0.26
N THR A 22 -5.26 -5.07 -0.07
CA THR A 22 -6.45 -5.92 -0.16
C THR A 22 -7.49 -5.51 0.88
N SER A 23 -7.10 -5.38 2.14
CA SER A 23 -7.98 -5.01 3.24
C SER A 23 -8.50 -3.58 3.13
N PHE A 24 -7.61 -2.62 2.85
CA PHE A 24 -7.96 -1.19 2.82
C PHE A 24 -8.77 -0.79 1.58
N PHE A 25 -8.40 -1.33 0.41
CA PHE A 25 -8.92 -0.84 -0.87
C PHE A 25 -9.74 -1.87 -1.64
N LEU A 26 -9.26 -3.12 -1.77
CA LEU A 26 -9.86 -4.07 -2.70
C LEU A 26 -11.14 -4.73 -2.18
N THR A 27 -11.31 -4.91 -0.88
CA THR A 27 -12.42 -5.68 -0.30
C THR A 27 -13.79 -5.29 -0.83
N PRO A 28 -14.20 -4.00 -0.89
CA PRO A 28 -15.51 -3.62 -1.42
C PRO A 28 -15.68 -3.93 -2.91
N PHE A 29 -14.61 -3.81 -3.71
CA PHE A 29 -14.64 -4.16 -5.13
C PHE A 29 -14.75 -5.68 -5.34
N LEU A 30 -14.04 -6.47 -4.53
CA LEU A 30 -14.14 -7.93 -4.57
C LEU A 30 -15.54 -8.41 -4.22
N GLU A 31 -16.16 -7.82 -3.20
CA GLU A 31 -17.54 -8.12 -2.81
C GLU A 31 -18.52 -7.82 -3.95
N THR A 32 -18.43 -6.62 -4.51
CA THR A 32 -19.32 -6.19 -5.60
C THR A 32 -19.13 -7.07 -6.84
N PHE A 33 -17.87 -7.34 -7.23
CA PHE A 33 -17.57 -8.17 -8.38
C PHE A 33 -18.04 -9.61 -8.20
N HIS A 34 -17.82 -10.20 -7.04
CA HIS A 34 -18.28 -11.54 -6.73
C HIS A 34 -19.81 -11.67 -6.81
N ARG A 35 -20.53 -10.67 -6.32
CA ARG A 35 -22.00 -10.63 -6.40
C ARG A 35 -22.50 -10.47 -7.84
N GLN A 36 -21.83 -9.66 -8.66
CA GLN A 36 -22.21 -9.43 -10.06
C GLN A 36 -21.81 -10.60 -11.00
N HIS A 37 -20.72 -11.30 -10.66
CA HIS A 37 -20.14 -12.37 -11.47
C HIS A 37 -19.91 -13.65 -10.64
N PRO A 38 -20.98 -14.32 -10.15
CA PRO A 38 -20.83 -15.46 -9.22
C PRO A 38 -20.17 -16.69 -9.84
N GLY A 39 -20.13 -16.78 -11.18
CA GLY A 39 -19.43 -17.85 -11.90
C GLY A 39 -17.92 -17.63 -12.05
N ILE A 40 -17.41 -16.42 -11.70
CA ILE A 40 -15.98 -16.14 -11.74
C ILE A 40 -15.35 -16.51 -10.39
N ARG A 41 -14.34 -17.39 -10.44
CA ARG A 41 -13.52 -17.70 -9.25
C ARG A 41 -12.53 -16.56 -9.02
N LEU A 42 -12.64 -15.88 -7.89
CA LEU A 42 -11.65 -14.89 -7.45
C LEU A 42 -10.50 -15.61 -6.73
N LYS A 43 -9.27 -15.30 -7.14
CA LYS A 43 -8.04 -15.77 -6.51
C LYS A 43 -7.19 -14.56 -6.14
N ILE A 44 -6.91 -14.40 -4.86
CA ILE A 44 -6.05 -13.32 -4.35
C ILE A 44 -4.72 -13.92 -3.95
N VAL A 45 -3.65 -13.34 -4.44
CA VAL A 45 -2.28 -13.73 -4.09
C VAL A 45 -1.63 -12.58 -3.34
N SER A 46 -1.26 -12.84 -2.10
CA SER A 46 -0.63 -11.85 -1.24
C SER A 46 0.87 -11.73 -1.52
N GLY A 47 1.34 -10.50 -1.59
CA GLY A 47 2.76 -10.20 -1.75
C GLY A 47 3.07 -8.72 -1.80
N ARG A 48 4.35 -8.38 -1.57
CA ARG A 48 4.86 -7.04 -1.77
C ARG A 48 4.85 -6.65 -3.26
N SER A 49 4.96 -5.36 -3.54
CA SER A 49 4.93 -4.83 -4.91
C SER A 49 5.86 -5.57 -5.86
N ALA A 50 7.13 -5.78 -5.50
CA ALA A 50 8.09 -6.50 -6.34
C ALA A 50 7.65 -7.94 -6.65
N LYS A 51 7.07 -8.65 -5.67
CA LYS A 51 6.57 -10.02 -5.85
C LYS A 51 5.36 -10.05 -6.79
N VAL A 52 4.37 -9.23 -6.55
CA VAL A 52 3.13 -9.24 -7.37
C VAL A 52 3.39 -8.77 -8.80
N LEU A 53 4.33 -7.83 -9.00
CA LEU A 53 4.77 -7.42 -10.34
C LEU A 53 5.53 -8.54 -11.06
N SER A 54 6.39 -9.29 -10.36
CA SER A 54 7.04 -10.48 -10.93
C SER A 54 6.02 -11.54 -11.34
N MET A 55 4.98 -11.75 -10.54
CA MET A 55 3.88 -12.68 -10.85
C MET A 55 3.03 -12.19 -12.02
N LEU A 56 2.82 -10.89 -12.17
CA LEU A 56 2.16 -10.30 -13.33
C LEU A 56 2.97 -10.58 -14.61
N ARG A 57 4.29 -10.38 -14.58
CA ARG A 57 5.18 -10.65 -15.74
C ARG A 57 5.19 -12.12 -16.14
N SER A 58 5.11 -13.04 -15.20
CA SER A 58 5.05 -14.48 -15.47
C SER A 58 3.64 -14.99 -15.86
N GLY A 59 2.62 -14.12 -15.84
CA GLY A 59 1.23 -14.51 -16.08
C GLY A 59 0.58 -15.27 -14.92
N ALA A 60 1.21 -15.30 -13.74
CA ALA A 60 0.65 -15.96 -12.56
C ALA A 60 -0.49 -15.15 -11.91
N VAL A 61 -0.56 -13.85 -12.17
CA VAL A 61 -1.70 -12.99 -11.84
C VAL A 61 -2.13 -12.20 -13.07
N ASP A 62 -3.42 -11.90 -13.17
CA ASP A 62 -4.00 -11.11 -14.27
C ASP A 62 -3.86 -9.61 -14.03
N ILE A 63 -3.97 -9.20 -12.76
CA ILE A 63 -3.88 -7.81 -12.31
C ILE A 63 -2.98 -7.77 -11.07
N ALA A 64 -2.09 -6.79 -10.99
CA ALA A 64 -1.31 -6.51 -9.79
C ALA A 64 -1.62 -5.12 -9.25
N PHE A 65 -1.69 -4.98 -7.92
CA PHE A 65 -1.74 -3.70 -7.24
C PHE A 65 -0.40 -3.47 -6.56
N ALA A 66 0.30 -2.42 -6.97
CA ALA A 66 1.67 -2.14 -6.54
C ALA A 66 1.87 -0.65 -6.22
N SER A 67 2.80 -0.38 -5.31
CA SER A 67 3.13 0.99 -4.92
C SER A 67 4.08 1.62 -5.94
N SER A 68 3.64 2.71 -6.55
CA SER A 68 4.40 3.56 -7.50
C SER A 68 5.32 2.76 -8.45
N PRO A 69 4.77 1.82 -9.21
CA PRO A 69 5.58 1.02 -10.13
C PRO A 69 6.08 1.93 -11.25
N SER A 70 7.38 1.98 -11.45
CA SER A 70 8.03 2.73 -12.55
C SER A 70 8.82 1.80 -13.47
N GLU A 71 8.21 0.67 -13.82
CA GLU A 71 8.83 -0.35 -14.63
C GLU A 71 8.32 -0.32 -16.08
N PRO A 72 9.18 -0.50 -17.09
CA PRO A 72 8.74 -0.56 -18.47
C PRO A 72 7.85 -1.77 -18.74
N GLY A 73 6.96 -1.65 -19.73
CA GLY A 73 6.05 -2.73 -20.15
C GLY A 73 4.80 -2.91 -19.29
N LEU A 74 4.58 -2.01 -18.31
CA LEU A 74 3.36 -1.99 -17.50
C LEU A 74 2.39 -0.91 -18.01
N SER A 75 1.11 -1.27 -18.09
CA SER A 75 0.00 -0.33 -18.14
C SER A 75 -0.50 -0.10 -16.72
N THR A 76 -0.45 1.14 -16.24
CA THR A 76 -0.77 1.49 -14.86
C THR A 76 -1.94 2.47 -14.78
N TRP A 77 -2.73 2.36 -13.74
CA TRP A 77 -3.77 3.30 -13.38
C TRP A 77 -3.73 3.57 -11.89
N SER A 78 -3.58 4.84 -11.50
CA SER A 78 -3.46 5.24 -10.09
C SER A 78 -4.80 5.10 -9.38
N CYS A 79 -4.84 4.28 -8.35
CA CYS A 79 -6.04 4.03 -7.56
C CYS A 79 -6.22 5.05 -6.43
N PHE A 80 -5.17 5.28 -5.65
CA PHE A 80 -5.16 6.25 -4.56
C PHE A 80 -3.75 6.67 -4.19
N ALA A 81 -3.64 7.88 -3.61
CA ALA A 81 -2.38 8.39 -3.08
C ALA A 81 -2.08 7.83 -1.69
N THR A 82 -0.80 7.74 -1.35
CA THR A 82 -0.31 7.34 -0.03
C THR A 82 0.70 8.35 0.49
N HIS A 83 0.62 8.65 1.80
CA HIS A 83 1.45 9.64 2.46
C HIS A 83 2.21 8.99 3.61
N SER A 84 3.54 9.18 3.61
CA SER A 84 4.39 8.75 4.72
C SER A 84 4.37 9.80 5.82
N VAL A 85 4.08 9.39 7.03
CA VAL A 85 4.01 10.25 8.23
C VAL A 85 4.64 9.54 9.41
N PHE A 86 4.86 10.29 10.49
CA PHE A 86 5.37 9.77 11.76
C PHE A 86 4.31 9.88 12.84
N VAL A 87 4.16 8.81 13.62
CA VAL A 87 3.20 8.70 14.71
C VAL A 87 3.86 8.16 15.97
N ALA A 88 3.31 8.52 17.11
CA ALA A 88 3.65 7.93 18.40
C ALA A 88 2.38 7.59 19.16
N GLY A 89 2.47 6.71 20.15
CA GLY A 89 1.38 6.45 21.07
C GLY A 89 0.95 7.72 21.79
N SER A 90 -0.33 7.87 22.10
CA SER A 90 -0.87 9.10 22.73
C SER A 90 -0.23 9.44 24.08
N GLY A 91 0.31 8.43 24.77
CA GLY A 91 1.05 8.59 26.03
C GLY A 91 2.56 8.64 25.88
N TYR A 92 3.09 8.72 24.64
CA TYR A 92 4.53 8.80 24.41
C TYR A 92 5.08 10.14 24.90
N ASP A 93 6.25 10.11 25.54
CA ASP A 93 6.92 11.31 26.07
C ASP A 93 7.54 12.13 24.94
N CYS A 94 6.71 12.91 24.26
CA CYS A 94 7.12 13.90 23.27
C CYS A 94 6.13 15.07 23.23
N ASP A 95 6.56 16.22 22.70
CA ASP A 95 5.69 17.37 22.50
C ASP A 95 4.93 17.27 21.16
N PHE A 96 3.67 16.87 21.19
CA PHE A 96 2.83 16.76 19.99
C PHE A 96 2.46 18.13 19.37
N ASP A 97 2.76 19.24 20.02
CA ASP A 97 2.56 20.59 19.47
C ASP A 97 3.83 21.17 18.85
N HIS A 98 4.98 20.56 19.12
CA HIS A 98 6.25 20.90 18.48
C HIS A 98 6.21 20.52 16.97
N VAL A 99 6.89 21.33 16.16
CA VAL A 99 7.08 21.07 14.72
C VAL A 99 8.49 20.54 14.51
N TYR A 100 8.59 19.24 14.29
CA TYR A 100 9.85 18.52 14.21
C TYR A 100 10.55 18.68 12.86
N THR A 101 11.86 18.90 12.89
CA THR A 101 12.74 18.85 11.73
C THR A 101 13.04 17.40 11.33
N ARG A 102 13.63 17.19 10.14
CA ARG A 102 14.05 15.84 9.73
C ARG A 102 15.05 15.22 10.68
N GLN A 103 15.99 16.02 11.22
CA GLN A 103 16.99 15.52 12.15
C GLN A 103 16.35 15.10 13.47
N GLU A 104 15.48 15.89 14.04
CA GLU A 104 14.77 15.56 15.27
C GLU A 104 13.93 14.27 15.12
N ILE A 105 13.28 14.09 13.96
CA ILE A 105 12.58 12.83 13.67
C ILE A 105 13.56 11.65 13.62
N ALA A 106 14.72 11.82 13.00
CA ALA A 106 15.72 10.77 12.89
C ALA A 106 16.37 10.41 14.23
N ASP A 107 16.36 11.34 15.21
CA ASP A 107 16.93 11.15 16.54
C ASP A 107 16.00 10.40 17.51
N PHE A 108 14.73 10.22 17.15
CA PHE A 108 13.83 9.35 17.93
C PHE A 108 14.20 7.87 17.83
N PRO A 109 13.86 7.05 18.83
CA PRO A 109 13.82 5.60 18.67
C PRO A 109 12.77 5.25 17.62
N LEU A 110 13.22 5.01 16.38
CA LEU A 110 12.34 4.77 15.25
C LEU A 110 11.91 3.30 15.14
N ILE A 111 10.64 3.12 14.77
CA ILE A 111 10.03 1.83 14.44
C ILE A 111 9.66 1.89 12.96
N LEU A 112 10.33 1.13 12.12
CA LEU A 112 10.16 1.18 10.67
C LEU A 112 9.91 -0.21 10.09
N LEU A 113 9.39 -0.26 8.88
CA LEU A 113 9.36 -1.49 8.11
C LEU A 113 10.77 -1.91 7.70
N GLU A 114 10.95 -3.18 7.45
CA GLU A 114 12.22 -3.74 6.96
C GLU A 114 12.65 -3.10 5.63
N ARG A 115 13.95 -3.11 5.36
CA ARG A 115 14.58 -2.45 4.20
C ARG A 115 14.06 -2.87 2.83
N LYS A 116 13.46 -4.06 2.71
CA LYS A 116 12.87 -4.56 1.46
C LYS A 116 11.49 -3.96 1.15
N ALA A 117 10.84 -3.31 2.11
CA ALA A 117 9.54 -2.68 1.88
C ALA A 117 9.71 -1.41 1.03
N SER A 118 8.92 -1.27 -0.03
CA SER A 118 9.02 -0.13 -0.96
C SER A 118 8.79 1.22 -0.27
N SER A 119 7.93 1.27 0.73
CA SER A 119 7.71 2.48 1.55
C SER A 119 8.93 2.84 2.41
N ARG A 120 9.66 1.84 2.92
CA ARG A 120 10.90 2.05 3.66
C ARG A 120 12.01 2.58 2.74
N VAL A 121 12.19 1.98 1.58
CA VAL A 121 13.17 2.45 0.59
C VAL A 121 12.92 3.90 0.22
N PHE A 122 11.67 4.24 -0.07
CA PHE A 122 11.28 5.61 -0.41
C PHE A 122 11.54 6.60 0.74
N LEU A 123 11.20 6.22 1.97
CA LEU A 123 11.44 7.04 3.16
C LEU A 123 12.95 7.28 3.38
N GLU A 124 13.77 6.23 3.30
CA GLU A 124 15.23 6.35 3.42
C GLU A 124 15.83 7.26 2.35
N GLN A 125 15.41 7.11 1.09
CA GLN A 125 15.88 7.97 0.01
C GLN A 125 15.54 9.44 0.25
N TYR A 126 14.34 9.74 0.74
CA TYR A 126 13.93 11.11 1.07
C TYR A 126 14.80 11.73 2.17
N PHE A 127 15.09 10.99 3.24
CA PHE A 127 15.96 11.47 4.32
C PHE A 127 17.41 11.59 3.86
N LEU A 128 17.90 10.64 3.08
CA LEU A 128 19.27 10.63 2.55
C LEU A 128 19.53 11.83 1.61
N GLN A 129 18.54 12.29 0.84
CA GLN A 129 18.63 13.53 0.05
C GLN A 129 18.91 14.75 0.92
N GLY A 130 18.48 14.74 2.18
CA GLY A 130 18.81 15.75 3.19
C GLY A 130 20.08 15.46 3.99
N GLY A 131 20.88 14.45 3.59
CA GLY A 131 22.11 14.05 4.27
C GLY A 131 21.86 13.27 5.58
N ILE A 132 20.64 12.78 5.82
CA ILE A 132 20.26 12.09 7.06
C ILE A 132 20.06 10.61 6.77
N THR A 133 20.75 9.76 7.54
CA THR A 133 20.58 8.30 7.51
C THR A 133 19.65 7.88 8.64
N LEU A 134 18.58 7.14 8.30
CA LEU A 134 17.68 6.59 9.32
C LEU A 134 18.26 5.30 9.91
N THR A 135 18.32 5.24 11.23
CA THR A 135 18.79 4.09 12.02
C THR A 135 17.68 3.65 12.96
N PRO A 136 16.71 2.84 12.50
CA PRO A 136 15.62 2.39 13.37
C PRO A 136 16.14 1.47 14.47
N GLU A 137 15.53 1.57 15.64
CA GLU A 137 15.76 0.60 16.73
C GLU A 137 14.98 -0.69 16.52
N ILE A 138 13.81 -0.59 15.87
CA ILE A 138 12.94 -1.73 15.60
C ILE A 138 12.61 -1.77 14.09
N GLU A 139 12.90 -2.92 13.49
CA GLU A 139 12.52 -3.21 12.08
C GLU A 139 11.53 -4.35 12.03
N LEU A 140 10.42 -4.18 11.29
CA LEU A 140 9.31 -5.11 11.23
C LEU A 140 8.90 -5.40 9.78
N SER A 141 8.38 -6.59 9.53
CA SER A 141 7.76 -6.95 8.25
C SER A 141 6.26 -6.62 8.19
N SER A 142 5.60 -6.49 9.35
CA SER A 142 4.16 -6.27 9.46
C SER A 142 3.82 -4.82 9.76
N ARG A 143 2.95 -4.22 8.94
CA ARG A 143 2.47 -2.83 9.13
C ARG A 143 1.61 -2.67 10.38
N SER A 144 0.80 -3.66 10.73
CA SER A 144 -0.04 -3.62 11.93
C SER A 144 0.78 -3.59 13.21
N LEU A 145 1.93 -4.25 13.22
CA LEU A 145 2.84 -4.23 14.37
C LEU A 145 3.51 -2.87 14.58
N LEU A 146 3.74 -2.07 13.52
CA LEU A 146 4.25 -0.70 13.66
C LEU A 146 3.35 0.12 14.59
N VAL A 147 2.04 0.11 14.33
CA VAL A 147 1.04 0.82 15.13
C VAL A 147 0.98 0.27 16.55
N SER A 148 0.95 -1.06 16.69
CA SER A 148 0.89 -1.71 18.01
C SER A 148 2.07 -1.35 18.91
N LEU A 149 3.28 -1.32 18.34
CA LEU A 149 4.50 -0.98 19.11
C LEU A 149 4.59 0.53 19.39
N ALA A 150 4.16 1.39 18.48
CA ALA A 150 4.05 2.82 18.74
C ALA A 150 3.05 3.11 19.86
N LYS A 151 1.89 2.45 19.85
CA LYS A 151 0.81 2.59 20.83
C LYS A 151 1.29 2.30 22.26
N ILE A 152 2.14 1.29 22.45
CA ILE A 152 2.69 0.95 23.76
C ILE A 152 3.93 1.78 24.17
N GLY A 153 4.30 2.77 23.33
CA GLY A 153 5.35 3.75 23.68
C GLY A 153 6.79 3.30 23.42
N LEU A 154 7.02 2.32 22.52
CA LEU A 154 8.37 1.88 22.20
C LEU A 154 9.15 2.85 21.30
N GLY A 155 8.49 3.82 20.69
CA GLY A 155 9.14 4.81 19.84
C GLY A 155 8.19 5.49 18.87
N VAL A 156 8.79 6.17 17.89
CA VAL A 156 8.08 6.85 16.80
C VAL A 156 8.05 5.95 15.57
N ALA A 157 6.86 5.66 15.08
CA ALA A 157 6.68 4.80 13.92
C ALA A 157 6.54 5.61 12.63
N GLY A 158 7.29 5.22 11.59
CA GLY A 158 7.07 5.67 10.22
C GLY A 158 5.98 4.83 9.56
N VAL A 159 4.84 5.45 9.24
CA VAL A 159 3.64 4.77 8.76
C VAL A 159 3.07 5.42 7.50
N THR A 160 2.16 4.72 6.82
CA THR A 160 1.35 5.28 5.75
C THR A 160 0.03 5.79 6.35
N LEU A 161 -0.23 7.08 6.20
CA LEU A 161 -1.36 7.77 6.83
C LEU A 161 -2.70 7.10 6.56
N GLU A 162 -2.94 6.69 5.31
CA GLU A 162 -4.20 6.11 4.87
C GLU A 162 -4.51 4.77 5.57
N PHE A 163 -3.48 4.04 6.00
CA PHE A 163 -3.63 2.72 6.62
C PHE A 163 -3.73 2.74 8.14
N VAL A 164 -3.64 3.93 8.76
CA VAL A 164 -3.66 4.07 10.23
C VAL A 164 -4.79 4.97 10.74
N GLN A 165 -5.75 5.31 9.86
CA GLN A 165 -6.85 6.23 10.17
C GLN A 165 -7.65 5.80 11.42
N ASP A 166 -7.96 4.52 11.55
CA ASP A 166 -8.73 4.00 12.68
C ASP A 166 -7.99 4.22 14.02
N ALA A 167 -6.67 4.00 14.03
CA ALA A 167 -5.85 4.21 15.22
C ALA A 167 -5.68 5.71 15.56
N LEU A 168 -5.68 6.58 14.56
CA LEU A 168 -5.71 8.04 14.77
C LEU A 168 -7.06 8.52 15.31
N LEU A 169 -8.16 8.02 14.74
CA LEU A 169 -9.52 8.38 15.16
C LEU A 169 -9.84 7.87 16.57
N SER A 170 -9.37 6.67 16.93
CA SER A 170 -9.53 6.14 18.30
C SER A 170 -8.68 6.88 19.33
N GLY A 171 -7.70 7.69 18.89
CA GLY A 171 -6.77 8.37 19.78
C GLY A 171 -5.67 7.47 20.35
N ASP A 172 -5.50 6.27 19.82
CA ASP A 172 -4.46 5.33 20.25
C ASP A 172 -3.05 5.84 19.91
N ILE A 173 -2.95 6.50 18.76
CA ILE A 173 -1.73 7.16 18.27
C ILE A 173 -2.03 8.59 17.86
N ARG A 174 -0.99 9.42 17.81
CA ARG A 174 -1.06 10.82 17.35
C ARG A 174 0.03 11.08 16.31
N LEU A 175 -0.29 11.97 15.36
CA LEU A 175 0.67 12.45 14.37
C LEU A 175 1.68 13.40 15.01
N LEU A 176 2.94 13.25 14.63
CA LEU A 176 3.96 14.26 14.87
C LEU A 176 3.90 15.31 13.76
N LYS A 177 3.88 16.59 14.13
CA LYS A 177 3.95 17.72 13.17
C LYS A 177 5.39 17.85 12.68
N THR A 178 5.57 18.07 11.38
CA THR A 178 6.90 18.21 10.78
C THR A 178 7.00 19.49 9.94
N ASP A 179 8.19 20.09 9.86
CA ASP A 179 8.49 21.23 9.00
C ASP A 179 8.76 20.84 7.54
N PHE A 180 8.65 19.55 7.24
CA PHE A 180 8.85 18.97 5.92
C PHE A 180 7.66 18.07 5.52
N THR A 181 7.50 17.89 4.22
CA THR A 181 6.50 16.99 3.65
C THR A 181 7.19 15.96 2.78
N ILE A 182 6.98 14.68 3.07
CA ILE A 182 7.45 13.58 2.23
C ILE A 182 6.53 13.52 1.01
N PRO A 183 7.05 13.51 -0.22
CA PRO A 183 6.21 13.43 -1.42
C PRO A 183 5.26 12.23 -1.37
N SER A 184 4.04 12.43 -1.86
CA SER A 184 3.06 11.34 -1.95
C SER A 184 3.52 10.29 -2.95
N ARG A 185 3.08 9.06 -2.72
CA ARG A 185 3.20 7.93 -3.65
C ARG A 185 1.79 7.49 -4.07
N SER A 186 1.70 6.57 -5.01
CA SER A 186 0.43 5.98 -5.40
C SER A 186 0.42 4.47 -5.18
N VAL A 187 -0.76 3.90 -5.06
CA VAL A 187 -0.99 2.48 -5.32
C VAL A 187 -1.69 2.39 -6.67
N ASP A 188 -1.07 1.67 -7.58
CA ASP A 188 -1.50 1.57 -8.96
C ASP A 188 -2.01 0.16 -9.27
N MET A 189 -3.07 0.11 -10.06
CA MET A 189 -3.55 -1.11 -10.72
C MET A 189 -2.74 -1.32 -12.00
N CYS A 190 -2.07 -2.46 -12.11
CA CYS A 190 -1.10 -2.76 -13.15
C CYS A 190 -1.52 -3.97 -13.97
N THR A 191 -1.33 -3.88 -15.29
CA THR A 191 -1.40 -4.98 -16.26
C THR A 191 -0.19 -4.92 -17.19
N LEU A 192 0.04 -5.97 -17.98
CA LEU A 192 1.06 -5.94 -19.01
C LEU A 192 0.56 -5.13 -20.22
N GLN A 193 1.44 -4.27 -20.76
CA GLN A 193 1.11 -3.37 -21.87
C GLN A 193 0.81 -4.13 -23.16
N ASP A 194 1.55 -5.21 -23.43
CA ASP A 194 1.48 -5.96 -24.69
C ASP A 194 0.56 -7.21 -24.59
N VAL A 195 -0.15 -7.37 -23.49
CA VAL A 195 -1.07 -8.50 -23.26
C VAL A 195 -2.48 -7.98 -23.05
N SER A 196 -3.40 -8.43 -23.89
CA SER A 196 -4.83 -8.10 -23.72
C SER A 196 -5.34 -8.76 -22.44
N PRO A 197 -5.96 -7.99 -21.52
CA PRO A 197 -6.58 -8.55 -20.33
C PRO A 197 -7.70 -9.56 -20.68
N THR A 198 -7.90 -10.54 -19.81
CA THR A 198 -9.08 -11.42 -19.91
C THR A 198 -10.37 -10.62 -19.76
N ALA A 199 -11.50 -11.16 -20.19
CA ALA A 199 -12.80 -10.50 -20.02
C ALA A 199 -13.11 -10.21 -18.55
N ALA A 200 -12.78 -11.14 -17.64
CA ALA A 200 -12.94 -10.97 -16.20
C ALA A 200 -12.02 -9.85 -15.65
N ALA A 201 -10.77 -9.82 -16.08
CA ALA A 201 -9.82 -8.76 -15.68
C ALA A 201 -10.30 -7.39 -16.19
N SER A 202 -10.72 -7.29 -17.46
CA SER A 202 -11.25 -6.03 -18.03
C SER A 202 -12.46 -5.53 -17.25
N ALA A 203 -13.43 -6.40 -16.96
CA ALA A 203 -14.64 -6.03 -16.21
C ALA A 203 -14.31 -5.55 -14.79
N PHE A 204 -13.37 -6.23 -14.10
CA PHE A 204 -12.92 -5.80 -12.77
C PHE A 204 -12.22 -4.43 -12.81
N MET A 205 -11.32 -4.24 -13.78
CA MET A 205 -10.59 -2.97 -13.96
C MET A 205 -11.55 -1.80 -14.26
N GLU A 206 -12.55 -2.01 -15.10
CA GLU A 206 -13.56 -0.99 -15.40
C GLU A 206 -14.37 -0.61 -14.16
N MET A 207 -14.77 -1.60 -13.36
CA MET A 207 -15.48 -1.37 -12.10
C MET A 207 -14.63 -0.54 -11.15
N VAL A 208 -13.35 -0.89 -10.95
CA VAL A 208 -12.43 -0.13 -10.09
C VAL A 208 -12.28 1.30 -10.60
N ARG A 209 -12.07 1.52 -11.89
CA ARG A 209 -11.93 2.86 -12.49
C ARG A 209 -13.17 3.73 -12.34
N ARG A 210 -14.33 3.14 -12.35
CA ARG A 210 -15.61 3.85 -12.22
C ARG A 210 -15.91 4.23 -10.78
N GLU A 211 -15.62 3.36 -9.84
CA GLU A 211 -16.05 3.49 -8.44
C GLU A 211 -14.96 4.09 -7.52
N ALA A 212 -13.69 4.08 -7.94
CA ALA A 212 -12.57 4.66 -7.18
C ALA A 212 -12.33 6.16 -7.48
N ARG A 213 -13.32 6.88 -8.01
CA ARG A 213 -13.25 8.33 -8.28
C ARG A 213 -13.71 9.16 -7.10
#